data_78e7f5c5f0e2f7f1b890ea1ad4df3bb9
#
_entry.id   78e7f5c5f0e2f7f1b890ea1ad4df3bb9
#
_cell.length_a   1.000
_cell.length_b   1.000
_cell.length_c   1.000
_cell.angle_alpha   90.00
_cell.angle_beta   90.00
_cell.angle_gamma   90.00
#
_symmetry.space_group_name_H-M   'P 1'
#
loop_
_entity.id
_entity.type
_entity.pdbx_description
1 polymer ?
#
loop_
_entity_poly.entity_id
_entity_poly.type
_entity_poly.pdbx_seq_one_letter_code
_entity_poly.pdbx_strand_id
1 'polypeptide(L)' 'MGIPLPYDTRQTDTIEPTALLEALLFLSGDPMTVTAICAHTGWTQAETEATAERLQHLLSSQRRGIVLIRVAGGFQLVTR' A
#
# COMPACT_ATOMS: atom_id res chain seq x y z
N MET A 1 34.45 3.68 -1.99
CA MET A 1 33.26 3.63 -1.17
C MET A 1 32.23 4.62 -1.69
N GLY A 2 31.03 4.17 -1.91
CA GLY A 2 29.99 5.03 -2.45
C GLY A 2 29.30 5.86 -1.39
N ILE A 3 28.66 6.93 -1.83
CA ILE A 3 27.79 7.71 -0.98
C ILE A 3 26.53 6.89 -0.74
N PRO A 4 26.07 6.79 0.51
CA PRO A 4 24.82 6.06 0.75
C PRO A 4 23.69 6.69 -0.03
N LEU A 5 22.88 5.86 -0.66
CA LEU A 5 21.66 6.33 -1.32
C LEU A 5 20.70 6.86 -0.26
N PRO A 6 19.78 7.76 -0.65
CA PRO A 6 18.75 8.23 0.29
C PRO A 6 17.98 7.08 0.92
N TYR A 7 17.91 5.96 0.23
CA TYR A 7 17.37 4.73 0.78
C TYR A 7 18.27 3.59 0.35
N ASP A 8 18.29 2.55 1.18
CA ASP A 8 19.05 1.36 0.90
C ASP A 8 18.19 0.43 0.05
N THR A 9 18.70 -0.01 -1.10
CA THR A 9 17.96 -0.92 -1.96
C THR A 9 17.61 -2.22 -1.24
N ARG A 10 18.40 -2.61 -0.24
CA ARG A 10 18.09 -3.80 0.57
C ARG A 10 16.83 -3.62 1.39
N GLN A 11 16.48 -2.37 1.72
CA GLN A 11 15.27 -2.09 2.49
C GLN A 11 14.01 -2.38 1.70
N THR A 12 14.10 -2.43 0.37
CA THR A 12 12.95 -2.78 -0.44
C THR A 12 12.41 -4.15 -0.09
N ASP A 13 13.31 -5.07 0.27
CA ASP A 13 12.92 -6.43 0.63
C ASP A 13 12.31 -6.51 2.02
N THR A 14 12.48 -5.48 2.84
CA THR A 14 12.01 -5.46 4.21
C THR A 14 10.89 -4.46 4.45
N ILE A 15 10.43 -3.76 3.40
CA ILE A 15 9.31 -2.85 3.54
C ILE A 15 8.06 -3.63 3.89
N GLU A 16 7.41 -3.23 4.98
CA GLU A 16 6.14 -3.82 5.35
C GLU A 16 5.15 -3.74 4.21
N PRO A 17 4.45 -4.82 3.91
CA PRO A 17 3.46 -4.80 2.83
C PRO A 17 2.42 -3.70 3.00
N THR A 18 1.97 -3.43 4.23
CA THR A 18 1.00 -2.35 4.45
C THR A 18 1.57 -1.00 4.08
N ALA A 19 2.84 -0.75 4.41
CA ALA A 19 3.50 0.51 4.06
C ALA A 19 3.65 0.64 2.54
N LEU A 20 3.98 -0.45 1.88
CA LEU A 20 4.11 -0.45 0.42
C LEU A 20 2.78 -0.17 -0.25
N LEU A 21 1.71 -0.81 0.22
CA LEU A 21 0.38 -0.59 -0.34
C LEU A 21 -0.06 0.85 -0.12
N GLU A 22 0.16 1.38 1.08
CA GLU A 22 -0.19 2.76 1.39
C GLU A 22 0.53 3.73 0.44
N ALA A 23 1.83 3.54 0.26
CA ALA A 23 2.61 4.41 -0.62
C ALA A 23 2.13 4.32 -2.06
N LEU A 24 1.83 3.10 -2.52
CA LEU A 24 1.36 2.89 -3.89
C LEU A 24 0.03 3.60 -4.13
N LEU A 25 -0.90 3.46 -3.21
CA LEU A 25 -2.22 4.09 -3.33
C LEU A 25 -2.10 5.61 -3.21
N PHE A 26 -1.21 6.08 -2.35
CA PHE A 26 -0.98 7.52 -2.18
C PHE A 26 -0.44 8.13 -3.48
N LEU A 27 0.53 7.48 -4.09
CA LEU A 27 1.13 7.97 -5.33
C LEU A 27 0.17 7.90 -6.50
N SER A 28 -0.71 6.90 -6.49
CA SER A 28 -1.70 6.74 -7.57
C SER A 28 -2.69 7.90 -7.61
N GLY A 29 -3.13 8.37 -6.45
CA GLY A 29 -4.15 9.41 -6.37
C GLY A 29 -5.53 8.96 -6.79
N ASP A 30 -5.64 7.90 -7.57
CA ASP A 30 -6.90 7.34 -8.06
C ASP A 30 -7.09 5.94 -7.50
N PRO A 31 -8.33 5.42 -7.52
CA PRO A 31 -8.54 4.03 -7.11
C PRO A 31 -7.70 3.09 -7.95
N MET A 32 -7.15 2.06 -7.30
CA MET A 32 -6.40 1.01 -7.99
C MET A 32 -7.13 -0.31 -7.87
N THR A 33 -7.26 -1.01 -8.98
CA THR A 33 -7.84 -2.35 -8.96
C THR A 33 -6.87 -3.32 -8.30
N VAL A 34 -7.41 -4.43 -7.79
CA VAL A 34 -6.59 -5.50 -7.24
C VAL A 34 -5.61 -6.01 -8.31
N THR A 35 -6.07 -6.14 -9.54
CA THR A 35 -5.22 -6.58 -10.64
C THR A 35 -4.03 -5.65 -10.84
N ALA A 36 -4.28 -4.33 -10.81
CA ALA A 36 -3.20 -3.35 -10.97
C ALA A 36 -2.21 -3.42 -9.80
N ILE A 37 -2.72 -3.56 -8.58
CA ILE A 37 -1.86 -3.69 -7.41
C ILE A 37 -0.99 -4.94 -7.53
N CYS A 38 -1.56 -6.06 -7.92
CA CYS A 38 -0.80 -7.29 -8.11
C CYS A 38 0.28 -7.12 -9.17
N ALA A 39 -0.04 -6.41 -10.26
CA ALA A 39 0.94 -6.18 -11.33
C ALA A 39 2.13 -5.36 -10.84
N HIS A 40 1.89 -4.38 -9.98
CA HIS A 40 2.95 -3.52 -9.47
C HIS A 40 3.77 -4.17 -8.36
N THR A 41 3.17 -5.04 -7.57
CA THR A 41 3.81 -5.58 -6.37
C THR A 41 4.30 -7.00 -6.54
N GLY A 42 3.73 -7.75 -7.46
CA GLY A 42 3.99 -9.19 -7.56
C GLY A 42 3.22 -10.01 -6.55
N TRP A 43 2.34 -9.40 -5.79
CA TRP A 43 1.50 -10.12 -4.83
C TRP A 43 0.42 -10.92 -5.53
N THR A 44 -0.04 -11.97 -4.87
CA THR A 44 -1.25 -12.67 -5.31
C THR A 44 -2.46 -11.83 -4.92
N GLN A 45 -3.61 -12.19 -5.48
CA GLN A 45 -4.86 -11.53 -5.11
C GLN A 45 -5.13 -11.69 -3.63
N ALA A 46 -4.91 -12.88 -3.07
CA ALA A 46 -5.12 -13.14 -1.65
C ALA A 46 -4.20 -12.28 -0.79
N GLU A 47 -2.94 -12.15 -1.18
CA GLU A 47 -2.00 -11.31 -0.44
C GLU A 47 -2.41 -9.84 -0.48
N THR A 48 -2.89 -9.38 -1.62
CA THR A 48 -3.37 -8.00 -1.76
C THR A 48 -4.57 -7.75 -0.85
N GLU A 49 -5.52 -8.65 -0.84
CA GLU A 49 -6.72 -8.51 0.01
C GLU A 49 -6.33 -8.51 1.49
N ALA A 50 -5.46 -9.42 1.89
CA ALA A 50 -5.03 -9.51 3.28
C ALA A 50 -4.26 -8.25 3.70
N THR A 51 -3.42 -7.74 2.82
CA THR A 51 -2.65 -6.53 3.10
C THR A 51 -3.56 -5.31 3.22
N ALA A 52 -4.55 -5.21 2.33
CA ALA A 52 -5.51 -4.11 2.38
C ALA A 52 -6.31 -4.13 3.67
N GLU A 53 -6.71 -5.30 4.12
CA GLU A 53 -7.45 -5.44 5.37
C GLU A 53 -6.60 -4.97 6.56
N ARG A 54 -5.33 -5.37 6.60
CA ARG A 54 -4.43 -4.94 7.66
C ARG A 54 -4.19 -3.44 7.62
N LEU A 55 -4.01 -2.86 6.43
CA LEU A 55 -3.83 -1.43 6.29
C LEU A 55 -5.05 -0.67 6.77
N GLN A 56 -6.24 -1.15 6.42
CA GLN A 56 -7.49 -0.54 6.87
C GLN A 56 -7.55 -0.50 8.39
N HIS A 57 -7.20 -1.59 9.05
CA HIS A 57 -7.16 -1.64 10.51
C HIS A 57 -6.14 -0.69 11.09
N LEU A 58 -4.95 -0.62 10.50
CA LEU A 58 -3.90 0.26 10.98
C LEU A 58 -4.33 1.73 10.92
N LEU A 59 -4.90 2.15 9.80
CA LEU A 59 -5.32 3.54 9.64
C LEU A 59 -6.46 3.88 10.58
N SER A 60 -7.38 2.96 10.81
CA SER A 60 -8.47 3.16 11.74
C SER A 60 -7.99 3.24 13.19
N SER A 61 -7.11 2.32 13.59
CA SER A 61 -6.66 2.24 14.97
C SER A 61 -5.78 3.41 15.35
N GLN A 62 -5.06 3.98 14.40
CA GLN A 62 -4.19 5.12 14.65
C GLN A 62 -4.91 6.46 14.47
N ARG A 63 -6.18 6.44 14.14
CA ARG A 63 -7.00 7.65 13.97
C ARG A 63 -6.36 8.63 13.00
N ARG A 64 -5.86 8.12 11.91
CA ARG A 64 -5.24 8.95 10.89
C ARG A 64 -6.28 9.76 10.14
N GLY A 65 -5.82 10.83 9.49
CA GLY A 65 -6.69 11.65 8.65
C GLY A 65 -7.10 10.99 7.34
N ILE A 66 -6.54 9.83 7.04
CA ILE A 66 -6.86 9.08 5.82
C ILE A 66 -7.39 7.70 6.21
N VAL A 67 -8.25 7.19 5.35
CA VAL A 67 -8.81 5.84 5.51
C VAL A 67 -8.72 5.11 4.18
N LEU A 68 -8.71 3.79 4.26
CA LEU A 68 -8.73 2.95 3.08
C LEU A 68 -10.16 2.50 2.85
N ILE A 69 -10.68 2.73 1.66
CA ILE A 69 -12.01 2.25 1.30
C ILE A 69 -11.91 1.28 0.14
N ARG A 70 -12.87 0.39 0.09
CA ARG A 70 -13.02 -0.52 -1.03
C ARG A 70 -13.93 0.14 -2.06
N VAL A 71 -13.46 0.16 -3.31
CA VAL A 71 -14.26 0.63 -4.43
C VAL A 71 -14.40 -0.53 -5.41
N ALA A 72 -15.16 -0.33 -6.47
CA ALA A 72 -15.43 -1.40 -7.43
C ALA A 72 -14.11 -2.01 -7.93
N GLY A 73 -13.85 -3.25 -7.55
CA GLY A 73 -12.68 -4.00 -8.01
C GLY A 73 -11.36 -3.61 -7.40
N GLY A 74 -11.33 -2.70 -6.41
CA GLY A 74 -10.05 -2.26 -5.87
C GLY A 74 -10.16 -1.41 -4.61
N PHE A 75 -9.18 -0.53 -4.42
CA PHE A 75 -9.03 0.22 -3.19
C PHE A 75 -8.62 1.66 -3.49
N GLN A 76 -8.92 2.55 -2.55
CA GLN A 76 -8.56 3.95 -2.64
C GLN A 76 -8.33 4.51 -1.23
N LEU A 77 -7.33 5.39 -1.11
CA LEU A 77 -7.16 6.18 0.11
C LEU A 77 -7.95 7.47 -0.03
N VAL A 78 -8.70 7.79 1.01
CA VAL A 78 -9.49 9.03 1.03
C VAL A 78 -9.30 9.72 2.37
N THR A 79 -9.61 11.02 2.41
CA THR A 79 -9.56 11.75 3.68
C THR A 79 -10.77 11.35 4.52
N ARG A 80 -10.52 11.32 5.81
CA ARG A 80 -11.55 10.96 6.77
C ARG A 80 -12.62 12.05 6.86
#